data_4be3ba72e17c7d8f6db14ddd4ef81410
#
_entry.id   4be3ba72e17c7d8f6db14ddd4ef81410
#
_cell.length_a   1.000
_cell.length_b   1.000
_cell.length_c   1.000
_cell.angle_alpha   90.00
_cell.angle_beta   90.00
_cell.angle_gamma   90.00
#
_symmetry.space_group_name_H-M   'P 1'
#
loop_
_entity.id
_entity.type
_entity.pdbx_description
1 polymer ?
#
loop_
_entity_poly.entity_id
_entity_poly.type
_entity_poly.pdbx_seq_one_letter_code
_entity_poly.pdbx_strand_id
1 'polypeptide(L)'
;LLKYVKETIKNSAIYSLGNVFVKLTGFILIPFLTNPEYLSVNDYGALGVFEAVNQIVISIMGFGLYNSLIRWYYEQDKDENRATFFTSSLLIGFLVIAIVSITYLFKSDLSLLIFENADYQDIVVLVMVSTGLQALGVMPATLMRMQERAGFFTVTNIIKLLVTLIVTLYFLLMRSDGLFAIYAGQIAGFTIYLIILIPYMLKNSMLRIHYPVFTEMMGYGVSMMMAGLAASSTNVIDRFVLNSMSGLQEVGLYSLAYKVSSILKVLIITSVSMALTPLMFKKLKDPDSHRFYQKTMTYYGFGMMICIMGVSLFGKEVLKVFTGSAVYWSSFSVIPILAFGLFFVALNDVVNIGLRIAKKTSRITLMTAIVSILNLVLNILMIPVLGAEGAALASFISHLVFFLGLFYFSNKVYPIQFEWRKIILIFSIGVALVYASLLTNGMHLAIRLTVKTSAILMFPFILYLFNFYEEVELKQIKKIWLQWKNPKNWKENIKQLK
;
A
#
# COMPACT_ATOMS: atom_id res chain seq x y z
N LEU A 1 9.22 28.41 14.43
CA LEU A 1 9.22 26.95 14.49
C LEU A 1 7.78 26.39 14.47
N LEU A 2 6.88 26.82 15.36
CA LEU A 2 5.47 26.37 15.43
C LEU A 2 4.70 26.59 14.14
N LYS A 3 4.88 27.72 13.45
CA LYS A 3 4.24 28.03 12.16
C LYS A 3 4.72 27.03 11.09
N TYR A 4 6.02 26.77 11.03
CA TYR A 4 6.61 25.80 10.09
C TYR A 4 6.10 24.38 10.34
N VAL A 5 6.03 23.93 11.60
CA VAL A 5 5.48 22.61 11.97
C VAL A 5 3.99 22.51 11.58
N LYS A 6 3.21 23.56 11.79
CA LYS A 6 1.78 23.59 11.41
C LYS A 6 1.59 23.53 9.89
N GLU A 7 2.41 24.25 9.12
CA GLU A 7 2.40 24.20 7.64
C GLU A 7 2.82 22.80 7.13
N THR A 8 3.87 22.21 7.70
CA THR A 8 4.32 20.86 7.33
C THR A 8 3.23 19.81 7.60
N ILE A 9 2.56 19.86 8.77
CA ILE A 9 1.45 18.96 9.08
C ILE A 9 0.29 19.15 8.10
N LYS A 10 -0.07 20.40 7.81
CA LYS A 10 -1.12 20.73 6.82
C LYS A 10 -0.78 20.19 5.43
N ASN A 11 0.43 20.45 4.94
CA ASN A 11 0.88 19.96 3.64
C ASN A 11 0.92 18.42 3.59
N SER A 12 1.43 17.77 4.64
CA SER A 12 1.42 16.30 4.73
C SER A 12 0.01 15.72 4.70
N ALA A 13 -0.95 16.33 5.41
CA ALA A 13 -2.35 15.91 5.37
C ALA A 13 -2.96 16.07 3.96
N ILE A 14 -2.68 17.18 3.26
CA ILE A 14 -3.16 17.41 1.89
C ILE A 14 -2.56 16.39 0.92
N TYR A 15 -1.25 16.09 1.00
CA TYR A 15 -0.62 15.06 0.19
C TYR A 15 -1.20 13.67 0.47
N SER A 16 -1.44 13.34 1.75
CA SER A 16 -2.04 12.06 2.15
C SER A 16 -3.45 11.91 1.60
N LEU A 17 -4.28 12.95 1.67
CA LEU A 17 -5.61 12.96 1.07
C LEU A 17 -5.54 12.74 -0.44
N GLY A 18 -4.65 13.45 -1.15
CA GLY A 18 -4.46 13.25 -2.60
C GLY A 18 -4.09 11.80 -2.95
N ASN A 19 -3.19 11.18 -2.19
CA ASN A 19 -2.80 9.79 -2.40
C ASN A 19 -3.92 8.79 -2.08
N VAL A 20 -4.72 9.05 -1.04
CA VAL A 20 -5.90 8.23 -0.69
C VAL A 20 -6.94 8.29 -1.81
N PHE A 21 -7.26 9.49 -2.32
CA PHE A 21 -8.20 9.65 -3.43
C PHE A 21 -7.79 8.86 -4.67
N VAL A 22 -6.49 8.90 -5.05
CA VAL A 22 -5.98 8.12 -6.19
C VAL A 22 -6.18 6.62 -5.99
N LYS A 23 -6.00 6.11 -4.77
CA LYS A 23 -6.19 4.68 -4.47
C LYS A 23 -7.66 4.27 -4.38
N LEU A 24 -8.55 5.19 -4.01
CA LEU A 24 -9.99 4.95 -3.98
C LEU A 24 -10.59 4.67 -5.38
N THR A 25 -9.95 5.15 -6.46
CA THR A 25 -10.39 4.83 -7.84
C THR A 25 -10.55 3.33 -8.05
N GLY A 26 -9.56 2.55 -7.59
CA GLY A 26 -9.59 1.10 -7.71
C GLY A 26 -10.77 0.44 -6.98
N PHE A 27 -11.27 1.07 -5.90
CA PHE A 27 -12.44 0.59 -5.17
C PHE A 27 -13.75 0.98 -5.85
N ILE A 28 -13.84 2.19 -6.38
CA ILE A 28 -15.02 2.69 -7.10
C ILE A 28 -15.32 1.82 -8.32
N LEU A 29 -14.29 1.32 -8.98
CA LEU A 29 -14.43 0.48 -10.18
C LEU A 29 -14.74 -1.00 -9.87
N ILE A 30 -14.59 -1.48 -8.63
CA ILE A 30 -14.83 -2.91 -8.30
C ILE A 30 -16.19 -3.41 -8.78
N PRO A 31 -17.34 -2.73 -8.54
CA PRO A 31 -18.64 -3.21 -8.99
C PRO A 31 -18.72 -3.45 -10.49
N PHE A 32 -18.09 -2.58 -11.28
CA PHE A 32 -18.06 -2.68 -12.73
C PHE A 32 -17.09 -3.78 -13.19
N LEU A 33 -15.88 -3.80 -12.67
CA LEU A 33 -14.81 -4.72 -13.09
C LEU A 33 -15.04 -6.17 -12.63
N THR A 34 -15.95 -6.40 -11.72
CA THR A 34 -16.35 -7.74 -11.27
C THR A 34 -17.67 -8.19 -11.85
N ASN A 35 -18.31 -7.37 -12.71
CA ASN A 35 -19.50 -7.75 -13.43
C ASN A 35 -19.09 -8.50 -14.72
N PRO A 36 -19.55 -9.75 -14.93
CA PRO A 36 -19.22 -10.55 -16.10
C PRO A 36 -19.63 -9.93 -17.45
N GLU A 37 -20.55 -8.97 -17.43
CA GLU A 37 -20.95 -8.22 -18.62
C GLU A 37 -19.81 -7.37 -19.19
N TYR A 38 -18.92 -6.87 -18.33
CA TYR A 38 -17.82 -5.97 -18.72
C TYR A 38 -16.46 -6.63 -18.69
N LEU A 39 -16.23 -7.57 -17.77
CA LEU A 39 -14.94 -8.19 -17.57
C LEU A 39 -15.09 -9.63 -17.06
N SER A 40 -14.48 -10.59 -17.75
CA SER A 40 -14.45 -11.97 -17.27
C SER A 40 -13.60 -12.11 -16.01
N VAL A 41 -13.80 -13.20 -15.28
CA VAL A 41 -12.97 -13.48 -14.06
C VAL A 41 -11.50 -13.66 -14.44
N ASN A 42 -11.23 -14.27 -15.59
CA ASN A 42 -9.86 -14.44 -16.11
C ASN A 42 -9.24 -13.09 -16.48
N ASP A 43 -9.98 -12.19 -17.11
CA ASP A 43 -9.48 -10.86 -17.44
C ASP A 43 -9.24 -10.02 -16.19
N TYR A 44 -10.09 -10.17 -15.15
CA TYR A 44 -9.81 -9.56 -13.86
C TYR A 44 -8.54 -10.14 -13.21
N GLY A 45 -8.27 -11.43 -13.42
CA GLY A 45 -7.00 -12.07 -13.04
C GLY A 45 -5.83 -11.48 -13.83
N ALA A 46 -5.96 -11.37 -15.16
CA ALA A 46 -4.97 -10.74 -16.03
C ALA A 46 -4.68 -9.28 -15.58
N LEU A 47 -5.72 -8.51 -15.23
CA LEU A 47 -5.55 -7.18 -14.62
C LEU A 47 -4.66 -7.23 -13.37
N GLY A 48 -4.85 -8.24 -12.52
CA GLY A 48 -4.01 -8.44 -11.33
C GLY A 48 -2.54 -8.70 -11.68
N VAL A 49 -2.26 -9.51 -12.70
CA VAL A 49 -0.89 -9.76 -13.22
C VAL A 49 -0.33 -8.46 -13.83
N PHE A 50 -1.10 -7.73 -14.60
CA PHE A 50 -0.66 -6.45 -15.17
C PHE A 50 -0.36 -5.39 -14.10
N GLU A 51 -1.13 -5.33 -13.00
CA GLU A 51 -0.82 -4.48 -11.86
C GLU A 51 0.53 -4.86 -11.22
N ALA A 52 0.88 -6.15 -11.20
CA ALA A 52 2.17 -6.63 -10.72
C ALA A 52 3.31 -6.25 -11.69
N VAL A 53 3.12 -6.45 -12.99
CA VAL A 53 4.06 -6.01 -14.04
C VAL A 53 4.31 -4.50 -13.96
N ASN A 54 3.25 -3.71 -13.80
CA ASN A 54 3.35 -2.24 -13.64
C ASN A 54 4.28 -1.86 -12.47
N GLN A 55 4.16 -2.53 -11.31
CA GLN A 55 5.02 -2.23 -10.15
C GLN A 55 6.50 -2.47 -10.42
N ILE A 56 6.84 -3.51 -11.18
CA ILE A 56 8.22 -3.81 -11.58
C ILE A 56 8.70 -2.78 -12.61
N VAL A 57 7.94 -2.60 -13.67
CA VAL A 57 8.33 -1.79 -14.83
C VAL A 57 8.46 -0.31 -14.47
N ILE A 58 7.57 0.23 -13.63
CA ILE A 58 7.69 1.62 -13.17
C ILE A 58 8.97 1.85 -12.33
N SER A 59 9.40 0.84 -11.58
CA SER A 59 10.67 0.91 -10.83
C SER A 59 11.88 0.93 -11.76
N ILE A 60 11.83 0.15 -12.84
CA ILE A 60 12.88 0.11 -13.86
C ILE A 60 12.88 1.41 -14.67
N MET A 61 11.73 1.85 -15.20
CA MET A 61 11.62 3.10 -15.96
C MET A 61 12.02 4.32 -15.15
N GLY A 62 11.68 4.36 -13.86
CA GLY A 62 12.02 5.44 -12.95
C GLY A 62 13.49 5.45 -12.55
N PHE A 63 14.22 4.35 -12.72
CA PHE A 63 15.65 4.17 -12.45
C PHE A 63 16.10 4.68 -11.08
N GLY A 64 15.21 4.76 -10.11
CA GLY A 64 15.47 5.33 -8.79
C GLY A 64 15.79 6.84 -8.78
N LEU A 65 15.72 7.54 -9.94
CA LEU A 65 16.10 8.93 -10.09
C LEU A 65 15.26 9.90 -9.26
N TYR A 66 14.01 9.54 -8.93
CA TYR A 66 13.18 10.35 -8.04
C TYR A 66 13.78 10.41 -6.60
N ASN A 67 14.41 9.32 -6.13
CA ASN A 67 15.12 9.31 -4.85
C ASN A 67 16.42 10.14 -4.93
N SER A 68 17.13 10.06 -6.06
CA SER A 68 18.29 10.88 -6.33
C SER A 68 17.93 12.38 -6.32
N LEU A 69 16.84 12.76 -6.99
CA LEU A 69 16.39 14.16 -6.98
C LEU A 69 16.14 14.68 -5.56
N ILE A 70 15.49 13.88 -4.69
CA ILE A 70 15.27 14.25 -3.29
C ILE A 70 16.59 14.48 -2.54
N ARG A 71 17.58 13.62 -2.78
CA ARG A 71 18.87 13.67 -2.11
C ARG A 71 19.65 14.92 -2.47
N TRP A 72 19.73 15.25 -3.76
CA TRP A 72 20.58 16.34 -4.26
C TRP A 72 19.87 17.69 -4.29
N TYR A 73 18.53 17.76 -4.17
CA TYR A 73 17.74 18.99 -4.32
C TYR A 73 18.19 20.16 -3.44
N TYR A 74 18.60 19.88 -2.20
CA TYR A 74 19.02 20.90 -1.23
C TYR A 74 20.54 21.15 -1.22
N GLU A 75 21.31 20.34 -1.93
CA GLU A 75 22.76 20.49 -2.06
C GLU A 75 23.16 21.31 -3.30
N GLN A 76 22.23 21.45 -4.25
CA GLN A 76 22.43 22.15 -5.52
C GLN A 76 21.84 23.55 -5.51
N ASP A 77 22.38 24.43 -6.35
CA ASP A 77 21.79 25.71 -6.64
C ASP A 77 20.52 25.57 -7.54
N LYS A 78 19.85 26.70 -7.82
CA LYS A 78 18.62 26.70 -8.58
C LYS A 78 18.79 26.24 -10.03
N ASP A 79 19.90 26.64 -10.67
CA ASP A 79 20.12 26.32 -12.08
C ASP A 79 20.64 24.89 -12.24
N GLU A 80 21.47 24.42 -11.31
CA GLU A 80 21.85 23.02 -11.22
C GLU A 80 20.64 22.11 -11.00
N ASN A 81 19.74 22.46 -10.09
CA ASN A 81 18.49 21.70 -9.88
C ASN A 81 17.65 21.61 -11.15
N ARG A 82 17.55 22.70 -11.93
CA ARG A 82 16.82 22.74 -13.21
C ARG A 82 17.48 21.86 -14.28
N ALA A 83 18.81 21.88 -14.34
CA ALA A 83 19.59 21.04 -15.26
C ALA A 83 19.49 19.55 -14.86
N THR A 84 19.58 19.25 -13.56
CA THR A 84 19.42 17.90 -13.00
C THR A 84 18.02 17.34 -13.26
N PHE A 85 16.98 18.15 -13.04
CA PHE A 85 15.60 17.78 -13.32
C PHE A 85 15.39 17.46 -14.81
N PHE A 86 15.92 18.31 -15.71
CA PHE A 86 15.87 18.09 -17.15
C PHE A 86 16.58 16.81 -17.56
N THR A 87 17.83 16.61 -17.13
CA THR A 87 18.65 15.43 -17.47
C THR A 87 17.98 14.13 -16.99
N SER A 88 17.49 14.13 -15.77
CA SER A 88 16.78 12.95 -15.22
C SER A 88 15.47 12.66 -15.94
N SER A 89 14.70 13.70 -16.28
CA SER A 89 13.45 13.56 -17.04
C SER A 89 13.71 13.06 -18.47
N LEU A 90 14.80 13.51 -19.10
CA LEU A 90 15.22 13.05 -20.44
C LEU A 90 15.57 11.55 -20.42
N LEU A 91 16.34 11.10 -19.41
CA LEU A 91 16.67 9.68 -19.28
C LEU A 91 15.42 8.81 -19.07
N ILE A 92 14.51 9.24 -18.19
CA ILE A 92 13.25 8.51 -17.99
C ILE A 92 12.46 8.46 -19.30
N GLY A 93 12.39 9.59 -20.05
CA GLY A 93 11.75 9.63 -21.36
C GLY A 93 12.36 8.64 -22.35
N PHE A 94 13.69 8.58 -22.41
CA PHE A 94 14.40 7.62 -23.24
C PHE A 94 14.09 6.16 -22.83
N LEU A 95 14.15 5.85 -21.53
CA LEU A 95 13.83 4.51 -21.03
C LEU A 95 12.37 4.12 -21.33
N VAL A 96 11.44 5.05 -21.17
CA VAL A 96 10.03 4.83 -21.51
C VAL A 96 9.87 4.48 -22.99
N ILE A 97 10.45 5.29 -23.88
CA ILE A 97 10.39 5.05 -25.32
C ILE A 97 11.02 3.69 -25.66
N ALA A 98 12.21 3.41 -25.12
CA ALA A 98 12.91 2.15 -25.38
C ALA A 98 12.08 0.93 -24.93
N ILE A 99 11.58 0.94 -23.69
CA ILE A 99 10.81 -0.19 -23.12
C ILE A 99 9.48 -0.37 -23.88
N VAL A 100 8.77 0.73 -24.18
CA VAL A 100 7.50 0.65 -24.95
C VAL A 100 7.76 0.13 -26.36
N SER A 101 8.83 0.59 -27.05
CA SER A 101 9.19 0.11 -28.38
C SER A 101 9.58 -1.37 -28.38
N ILE A 102 10.39 -1.81 -27.42
CA ILE A 102 10.74 -3.23 -27.26
C ILE A 102 9.48 -4.06 -27.00
N THR A 103 8.59 -3.59 -26.10
CA THR A 103 7.33 -4.26 -25.83
C THR A 103 6.46 -4.39 -27.08
N TYR A 104 6.38 -3.35 -27.91
CA TYR A 104 5.61 -3.38 -29.17
C TYR A 104 6.16 -4.41 -30.15
N LEU A 105 7.49 -4.49 -30.30
CA LEU A 105 8.15 -5.45 -31.18
C LEU A 105 7.95 -6.90 -30.72
N PHE A 106 7.96 -7.15 -29.40
CA PHE A 106 7.86 -8.50 -28.81
C PHE A 106 6.51 -8.74 -28.10
N LYS A 107 5.43 -8.04 -28.47
CA LYS A 107 4.15 -8.09 -27.78
C LYS A 107 3.54 -9.48 -27.70
N SER A 108 3.65 -10.27 -28.77
CA SER A 108 3.16 -11.64 -28.81
C SER A 108 3.97 -12.57 -27.90
N ASP A 109 5.32 -12.47 -27.96
CA ASP A 109 6.20 -13.28 -27.15
C ASP A 109 6.03 -12.97 -25.66
N LEU A 110 5.87 -11.69 -25.31
CA LEU A 110 5.60 -11.26 -23.93
C LEU A 110 4.23 -11.74 -23.43
N SER A 111 3.19 -11.72 -24.29
CA SER A 111 1.90 -12.28 -23.93
C SER A 111 1.98 -13.78 -23.69
N LEU A 112 2.66 -14.53 -24.57
CA LEU A 112 2.91 -15.96 -24.41
C LEU A 112 3.72 -16.27 -23.15
N LEU A 113 4.74 -15.48 -22.86
CA LEU A 113 5.58 -15.66 -21.65
C LEU A 113 4.80 -15.44 -20.36
N ILE A 114 3.90 -14.45 -20.33
CA ILE A 114 3.19 -14.05 -19.09
C ILE A 114 1.90 -14.85 -18.92
N PHE A 115 1.16 -15.12 -20.00
CA PHE A 115 -0.20 -15.67 -19.95
C PHE A 115 -0.36 -17.02 -20.65
N GLU A 116 0.72 -17.55 -21.26
CA GLU A 116 0.72 -18.80 -22.05
C GLU A 116 -0.19 -18.73 -23.28
N ASN A 117 -0.69 -17.55 -23.64
CA ASN A 117 -1.47 -17.28 -24.83
C ASN A 117 -1.15 -15.88 -25.42
N ALA A 118 -1.57 -15.63 -26.65
CA ALA A 118 -1.34 -14.36 -27.35
C ALA A 118 -2.52 -13.37 -27.23
N ASP A 119 -3.59 -13.71 -26.50
CA ASP A 119 -4.84 -12.92 -26.47
C ASP A 119 -4.64 -11.54 -25.86
N TYR A 120 -3.65 -11.41 -24.96
CA TYR A 120 -3.37 -10.16 -24.25
C TYR A 120 -2.29 -9.29 -24.91
N GLN A 121 -1.79 -9.64 -26.13
CA GLN A 121 -0.66 -8.94 -26.77
C GLN A 121 -0.85 -7.43 -26.92
N ASP A 122 -2.05 -6.98 -27.30
CA ASP A 122 -2.32 -5.54 -27.46
C ASP A 122 -2.52 -4.84 -26.11
N ILE A 123 -3.07 -5.55 -25.12
CA ILE A 123 -3.20 -5.05 -23.76
C ILE A 123 -1.81 -4.87 -23.11
N VAL A 124 -0.87 -5.79 -23.35
CA VAL A 124 0.54 -5.66 -22.89
C VAL A 124 1.13 -4.31 -23.32
N VAL A 125 0.89 -3.91 -24.59
CA VAL A 125 1.37 -2.61 -25.11
C VAL A 125 0.69 -1.45 -24.39
N LEU A 126 -0.64 -1.50 -24.22
CA LEU A 126 -1.39 -0.45 -23.51
C LEU A 126 -0.92 -0.31 -22.05
N VAL A 127 -0.64 -1.42 -21.37
CA VAL A 127 -0.04 -1.44 -20.01
C VAL A 127 1.28 -0.70 -20.00
N MET A 128 2.18 -1.00 -20.95
CA MET A 128 3.49 -0.36 -21.00
C MET A 128 3.41 1.13 -21.33
N VAL A 129 2.50 1.53 -22.23
CA VAL A 129 2.25 2.94 -22.53
C VAL A 129 1.73 3.67 -21.28
N SER A 130 0.73 3.10 -20.59
CA SER A 130 0.18 3.72 -19.38
C SER A 130 1.23 3.82 -18.27
N THR A 131 2.06 2.76 -18.08
CA THR A 131 3.16 2.73 -17.12
C THR A 131 4.24 3.76 -17.47
N GLY A 132 4.55 3.91 -18.76
CA GLY A 132 5.50 4.92 -19.25
C GLY A 132 5.03 6.35 -18.95
N LEU A 133 3.76 6.67 -19.24
CA LEU A 133 3.17 7.96 -18.91
C LEU A 133 3.16 8.20 -17.38
N GLN A 134 2.89 7.16 -16.60
CA GLN A 134 2.99 7.22 -15.14
C GLN A 134 4.42 7.52 -14.69
N ALA A 135 5.43 6.85 -15.26
CA ALA A 135 6.84 7.05 -14.92
C ALA A 135 7.30 8.48 -15.21
N LEU A 136 6.91 9.05 -16.38
CA LEU A 136 7.17 10.46 -16.72
C LEU A 136 6.58 11.42 -15.70
N GLY A 137 5.44 11.07 -15.09
CA GLY A 137 4.78 11.88 -14.06
C GLY A 137 5.44 11.85 -12.68
N VAL A 138 6.31 10.87 -12.40
CA VAL A 138 6.93 10.71 -11.07
C VAL A 138 7.90 11.86 -10.74
N MET A 139 8.71 12.29 -11.70
CA MET A 139 9.71 13.37 -11.50
C MET A 139 9.06 14.72 -11.16
N PRO A 140 8.10 15.25 -11.97
CA PRO A 140 7.43 16.49 -11.61
C PRO A 140 6.62 16.38 -10.31
N ALA A 141 6.01 15.23 -10.02
CA ALA A 141 5.34 14.98 -8.74
C ALA A 141 6.31 15.07 -7.56
N THR A 142 7.53 14.56 -7.71
CA THR A 142 8.58 14.64 -6.68
C THR A 142 9.05 16.07 -6.49
N LEU A 143 9.28 16.80 -7.58
CA LEU A 143 9.68 18.21 -7.54
C LEU A 143 8.60 19.09 -6.86
N MET A 144 7.31 18.86 -7.15
CA MET A 144 6.21 19.56 -6.47
C MET A 144 6.24 19.36 -4.95
N ARG A 145 6.59 18.14 -4.50
CA ARG A 145 6.75 17.84 -3.06
C ARG A 145 7.94 18.57 -2.44
N MET A 146 9.08 18.62 -3.14
CA MET A 146 10.26 19.36 -2.68
C MET A 146 10.00 20.87 -2.61
N GLN A 147 9.18 21.40 -3.52
CA GLN A 147 8.78 22.81 -3.56
C GLN A 147 7.55 23.12 -2.68
N GLU A 148 7.07 22.15 -1.88
CA GLU A 148 5.90 22.28 -0.98
C GLU A 148 4.60 22.73 -1.68
N ARG A 149 4.42 22.38 -2.97
CA ARG A 149 3.23 22.74 -3.77
C ARG A 149 2.10 21.74 -3.59
N ALA A 150 1.70 21.49 -2.34
CA ALA A 150 0.70 20.48 -1.99
C ALA A 150 -0.65 20.69 -2.70
N GLY A 151 -1.13 21.93 -2.81
CA GLY A 151 -2.39 22.23 -3.47
C GLY A 151 -2.38 21.88 -4.96
N PHE A 152 -1.32 22.29 -5.69
CA PHE A 152 -1.19 22.00 -7.12
C PHE A 152 -1.04 20.49 -7.37
N PHE A 153 -0.24 19.77 -6.56
CA PHE A 153 -0.14 18.33 -6.59
C PHE A 153 -1.50 17.65 -6.42
N THR A 154 -2.29 18.07 -5.44
CA THR A 154 -3.60 17.45 -5.14
C THR A 154 -4.61 17.71 -6.26
N VAL A 155 -4.70 18.94 -6.74
CA VAL A 155 -5.65 19.30 -7.82
C VAL A 155 -5.32 18.51 -9.10
N THR A 156 -4.06 18.49 -9.53
CA THR A 156 -3.66 17.75 -10.74
C THR A 156 -3.93 16.25 -10.64
N ASN A 157 -3.72 15.66 -9.45
CA ASN A 157 -4.05 14.24 -9.22
C ASN A 157 -5.56 13.98 -9.20
N ILE A 158 -6.39 14.91 -8.70
CA ILE A 158 -7.86 14.80 -8.75
C ILE A 158 -8.33 14.88 -10.20
N ILE A 159 -7.81 15.81 -11.01
CA ILE A 159 -8.17 15.91 -12.42
C ILE A 159 -7.81 14.62 -13.16
N LYS A 160 -6.59 14.12 -12.97
CA LYS A 160 -6.15 12.82 -13.52
C LYS A 160 -7.13 11.71 -13.16
N LEU A 161 -7.51 11.60 -11.89
CA LEU A 161 -8.43 10.58 -11.38
C LEU A 161 -9.80 10.69 -12.07
N LEU A 162 -10.36 11.90 -12.14
CA LEU A 162 -11.68 12.11 -12.77
C LEU A 162 -11.65 11.73 -14.25
N VAL A 163 -10.62 12.15 -14.99
CA VAL A 163 -10.46 11.79 -16.41
C VAL A 163 -10.32 10.27 -16.56
N THR A 164 -9.48 9.63 -15.72
CA THR A 164 -9.34 8.17 -15.74
C THR A 164 -10.69 7.48 -15.53
N LEU A 165 -11.47 7.90 -14.51
CA LEU A 165 -12.78 7.30 -14.21
C LEU A 165 -13.78 7.53 -15.37
N ILE A 166 -13.89 8.75 -15.85
CA ILE A 166 -14.85 9.11 -16.92
C ILE A 166 -14.56 8.31 -18.18
N VAL A 167 -13.28 8.27 -18.61
CA VAL A 167 -12.89 7.56 -19.84
C VAL A 167 -13.02 6.04 -19.66
N THR A 168 -12.63 5.49 -18.50
CA THR A 168 -12.82 4.08 -18.19
C THR A 168 -14.29 3.70 -18.25
N LEU A 169 -15.17 4.43 -17.56
CA LEU A 169 -16.60 4.15 -17.55
C LEU A 169 -17.24 4.32 -18.94
N TYR A 170 -16.83 5.32 -19.70
CA TYR A 170 -17.30 5.52 -21.07
C TYR A 170 -17.01 4.30 -21.95
N PHE A 171 -15.76 3.82 -22.01
CA PHE A 171 -15.42 2.66 -22.83
C PHE A 171 -16.03 1.37 -22.30
N LEU A 172 -16.12 1.21 -20.99
CA LEU A 172 -16.71 0.05 -20.34
C LEU A 172 -18.19 -0.11 -20.69
N LEU A 173 -18.94 0.99 -20.67
CA LEU A 173 -20.38 0.99 -20.97
C LEU A 173 -20.68 0.93 -22.47
N MET A 174 -19.76 1.43 -23.34
CA MET A 174 -20.00 1.51 -24.79
C MET A 174 -19.45 0.34 -25.57
N ARG A 175 -18.37 -0.32 -25.10
CA ARG A 175 -17.68 -1.38 -25.84
C ARG A 175 -17.65 -2.74 -25.14
N SER A 176 -17.96 -2.79 -23.84
CA SER A 176 -17.86 -4.00 -23.01
C SER A 176 -16.47 -4.69 -23.06
N ASP A 177 -15.41 -3.91 -23.34
CA ASP A 177 -14.02 -4.37 -23.39
C ASP A 177 -13.31 -3.84 -22.15
N GLY A 178 -13.39 -4.62 -21.07
CA GLY A 178 -13.00 -4.18 -19.74
C GLY A 178 -11.52 -3.85 -19.59
N LEU A 179 -10.60 -4.66 -20.12
CA LEU A 179 -9.16 -4.40 -20.05
C LEU A 179 -8.76 -3.18 -20.87
N PHE A 180 -9.26 -3.08 -22.09
CA PHE A 180 -9.02 -1.90 -22.94
C PHE A 180 -9.53 -0.62 -22.26
N ALA A 181 -10.75 -0.65 -21.70
CA ALA A 181 -11.37 0.50 -21.05
C ALA A 181 -10.51 1.01 -19.88
N ILE A 182 -9.96 0.10 -19.04
CA ILE A 182 -9.11 0.44 -17.91
C ILE A 182 -7.84 1.18 -18.37
N TYR A 183 -7.12 0.60 -19.36
CA TYR A 183 -5.86 1.18 -19.81
C TYR A 183 -6.05 2.41 -20.68
N ALA A 184 -7.11 2.49 -21.48
CA ALA A 184 -7.50 3.71 -22.19
C ALA A 184 -7.79 4.85 -21.20
N GLY A 185 -8.51 4.57 -20.12
CA GLY A 185 -8.76 5.54 -19.04
C GLY A 185 -7.48 5.99 -18.34
N GLN A 186 -6.57 5.05 -18.03
CA GLN A 186 -5.28 5.38 -17.42
C GLN A 186 -4.41 6.23 -18.35
N ILE A 187 -4.31 5.86 -19.64
CA ILE A 187 -3.57 6.61 -20.66
C ILE A 187 -4.14 8.03 -20.76
N ALA A 188 -5.46 8.18 -20.90
CA ALA A 188 -6.10 9.49 -20.97
C ALA A 188 -5.82 10.33 -19.71
N GLY A 189 -5.97 9.74 -18.51
CA GLY A 189 -5.73 10.42 -17.26
C GLY A 189 -4.28 10.88 -17.10
N PHE A 190 -3.30 10.01 -17.39
CA PHE A 190 -1.89 10.38 -17.32
C PHE A 190 -1.48 11.38 -18.41
N THR A 191 -2.08 11.28 -19.61
CA THR A 191 -1.84 12.26 -20.68
C THR A 191 -2.29 13.65 -20.28
N ILE A 192 -3.51 13.81 -19.78
CA ILE A 192 -4.02 15.10 -19.28
C ILE A 192 -3.16 15.60 -18.12
N TYR A 193 -2.78 14.72 -17.20
CA TYR A 193 -1.90 15.06 -16.10
C TYR A 193 -0.56 15.64 -16.59
N LEU A 194 0.09 15.00 -17.56
CA LEU A 194 1.34 15.48 -18.15
C LEU A 194 1.15 16.80 -18.91
N ILE A 195 0.07 16.93 -19.69
CA ILE A 195 -0.25 18.19 -20.41
C ILE A 195 -0.36 19.36 -19.42
N ILE A 196 -1.08 19.19 -18.30
CA ILE A 196 -1.18 20.23 -17.26
C ILE A 196 0.20 20.55 -16.65
N LEU A 197 1.09 19.56 -16.56
CA LEU A 197 2.42 19.73 -15.99
C LEU A 197 3.46 20.29 -16.96
N ILE A 198 3.22 20.30 -18.28
CA ILE A 198 4.19 20.84 -19.26
C ILE A 198 4.69 22.26 -18.88
N PRO A 199 3.83 23.27 -18.59
CA PRO A 199 4.32 24.59 -18.24
C PRO A 199 5.15 24.59 -16.95
N TYR A 200 4.79 23.75 -15.99
CA TYR A 200 5.54 23.59 -14.75
C TYR A 200 6.89 22.91 -14.99
N MET A 201 6.94 21.87 -15.82
CA MET A 201 8.17 21.18 -16.18
C MET A 201 9.12 22.10 -16.94
N LEU A 202 8.65 22.85 -17.95
CA LEU A 202 9.44 23.78 -18.72
C LEU A 202 10.03 24.90 -17.84
N LYS A 203 9.24 25.45 -16.91
CA LYS A 203 9.70 26.48 -15.95
C LYS A 203 10.82 25.96 -15.03
N ASN A 204 10.81 24.71 -14.69
CA ASN A 204 11.76 24.07 -13.79
C ASN A 204 12.84 23.24 -14.52
N SER A 205 12.91 23.33 -15.85
CA SER A 205 13.93 22.71 -16.69
C SER A 205 14.91 23.73 -17.19
N MET A 206 16.15 23.29 -17.37
CA MET A 206 17.21 24.01 -18.11
C MET A 206 17.78 23.02 -19.12
N LEU A 207 17.83 23.41 -20.40
CA LEU A 207 18.35 22.58 -21.51
C LEU A 207 19.87 22.43 -21.42
N ARG A 208 20.34 21.89 -20.30
CA ARG A 208 21.73 21.62 -20.01
C ARG A 208 21.88 20.26 -19.36
N ILE A 209 22.78 19.42 -19.90
CA ILE A 209 23.12 18.14 -19.28
C ILE A 209 24.16 18.38 -18.21
N HIS A 210 23.84 18.04 -16.96
CA HIS A 210 24.73 18.21 -15.81
C HIS A 210 25.47 16.90 -15.51
N TYR A 211 26.53 16.63 -16.29
CA TYR A 211 27.25 15.35 -16.34
C TYR A 211 27.82 14.87 -14.99
N PRO A 212 28.53 15.70 -14.19
CA PRO A 212 29.17 15.21 -12.96
C PRO A 212 28.19 14.68 -11.94
N VAL A 213 27.16 15.47 -11.62
CA VAL A 213 26.12 15.08 -10.65
C VAL A 213 25.24 13.95 -11.19
N PHE A 214 25.00 13.93 -12.50
CA PHE A 214 24.22 12.88 -13.12
C PHE A 214 24.85 11.49 -12.94
N THR A 215 26.17 11.36 -13.04
CA THR A 215 26.88 10.09 -12.83
C THR A 215 26.74 9.60 -11.38
N GLU A 216 26.83 10.50 -10.41
CA GLU A 216 26.61 10.17 -9.00
C GLU A 216 25.15 9.77 -8.74
N MET A 217 24.20 10.50 -9.32
CA MET A 217 22.78 10.21 -9.23
C MET A 217 22.43 8.87 -9.85
N MET A 218 23.09 8.46 -10.93
CA MET A 218 22.91 7.15 -11.56
C MET A 218 23.34 6.02 -10.62
N GLY A 219 24.52 6.10 -10.02
CA GLY A 219 24.99 5.10 -9.05
C GLY A 219 24.05 4.94 -7.86
N TYR A 220 23.61 6.06 -7.29
CA TYR A 220 22.62 6.06 -6.22
C TYR A 220 21.25 5.55 -6.69
N GLY A 221 20.80 5.97 -7.88
CA GLY A 221 19.53 5.59 -8.49
C GLY A 221 19.44 4.09 -8.72
N VAL A 222 20.47 3.45 -9.29
CA VAL A 222 20.53 1.99 -9.45
C VAL A 222 20.36 1.27 -8.12
N SER A 223 21.07 1.72 -7.08
CA SER A 223 20.95 1.14 -5.73
C SER A 223 19.54 1.26 -5.19
N MET A 224 18.90 2.42 -5.39
CA MET A 224 17.51 2.66 -4.97
C MET A 224 16.49 1.88 -5.82
N MET A 225 16.74 1.73 -7.13
CA MET A 225 15.94 0.89 -8.01
C MET A 225 15.98 -0.57 -7.55
N MET A 226 17.16 -1.12 -7.29
CA MET A 226 17.30 -2.50 -6.81
C MET A 226 16.62 -2.72 -5.46
N ALA A 227 16.76 -1.76 -4.53
CA ALA A 227 16.05 -1.79 -3.26
C ALA A 227 14.52 -1.73 -3.44
N GLY A 228 14.04 -0.90 -4.37
CA GLY A 228 12.62 -0.81 -4.74
C GLY A 228 12.08 -2.09 -5.37
N LEU A 229 12.83 -2.71 -6.27
CA LEU A 229 12.49 -4.01 -6.88
C LEU A 229 12.41 -5.10 -5.82
N ALA A 230 13.38 -5.18 -4.92
CA ALA A 230 13.37 -6.15 -3.82
C ALA A 230 12.18 -5.93 -2.87
N ALA A 231 11.83 -4.69 -2.57
CA ALA A 231 10.66 -4.38 -1.73
C ALA A 231 9.32 -4.67 -2.43
N SER A 232 9.26 -4.52 -3.76
CA SER A 232 8.05 -4.79 -4.55
C SER A 232 7.86 -6.29 -4.81
N SER A 233 8.95 -7.07 -4.84
CA SER A 233 8.89 -8.49 -5.21
C SER A 233 7.96 -9.29 -4.31
N THR A 234 7.95 -9.07 -3.01
CA THR A 234 7.03 -9.72 -2.06
C THR A 234 5.54 -9.47 -2.31
N ASN A 235 5.19 -8.41 -3.05
CA ASN A 235 3.79 -8.10 -3.39
C ASN A 235 3.41 -8.52 -4.83
N VAL A 236 4.38 -8.94 -5.61
CA VAL A 236 4.26 -9.20 -7.04
C VAL A 236 4.40 -10.69 -7.35
N ILE A 237 5.31 -11.36 -6.65
CA ILE A 237 5.65 -12.78 -6.84
C ILE A 237 4.39 -13.66 -6.71
N ASP A 238 3.54 -13.38 -5.73
CA ASP A 238 2.30 -14.13 -5.48
C ASP A 238 1.47 -14.28 -6.76
N ARG A 239 1.30 -13.19 -7.53
CA ARG A 239 0.45 -13.18 -8.73
C ARG A 239 1.08 -13.92 -9.91
N PHE A 240 2.40 -13.84 -10.06
CA PHE A 240 3.09 -14.59 -11.12
C PHE A 240 3.07 -16.09 -10.86
N VAL A 241 3.40 -16.51 -9.63
CA VAL A 241 3.38 -17.92 -9.27
C VAL A 241 1.96 -18.48 -9.30
N LEU A 242 0.96 -17.67 -8.85
CA LEU A 242 -0.43 -18.08 -8.88
C LEU A 242 -0.94 -18.22 -10.33
N ASN A 243 -0.55 -17.32 -11.24
CA ASN A 243 -0.91 -17.40 -12.65
C ASN A 243 -0.34 -18.67 -13.29
N SER A 244 0.95 -18.96 -13.06
CA SER A 244 1.61 -20.11 -13.69
C SER A 244 1.19 -21.47 -13.12
N MET A 245 0.73 -21.52 -11.84
CA MET A 245 0.42 -22.79 -11.17
C MET A 245 -1.07 -23.07 -11.01
N SER A 246 -1.92 -22.03 -10.96
CA SER A 246 -3.36 -22.18 -10.67
C SER A 246 -4.25 -21.42 -11.63
N GLY A 247 -3.67 -20.62 -12.52
CA GLY A 247 -4.37 -19.88 -13.58
C GLY A 247 -4.98 -18.54 -13.16
N LEU A 248 -5.46 -17.81 -14.16
CA LEU A 248 -5.94 -16.43 -14.05
C LEU A 248 -7.15 -16.26 -13.11
N GLN A 249 -8.03 -17.25 -13.02
CA GLN A 249 -9.20 -17.19 -12.13
C GLN A 249 -8.76 -17.04 -10.67
N GLU A 250 -7.80 -17.85 -10.22
CA GLU A 250 -7.25 -17.77 -8.86
C GLU A 250 -6.53 -16.44 -8.60
N VAL A 251 -5.81 -15.91 -9.61
CA VAL A 251 -5.22 -14.56 -9.54
C VAL A 251 -6.30 -13.51 -9.35
N GLY A 252 -7.44 -13.65 -10.03
CA GLY A 252 -8.58 -12.73 -9.91
C GLY A 252 -9.15 -12.69 -8.48
N LEU A 253 -9.40 -13.87 -7.91
CA LEU A 253 -9.89 -14.03 -6.54
C LEU A 253 -8.90 -13.46 -5.52
N TYR A 254 -7.61 -13.80 -5.65
CA TYR A 254 -6.54 -13.28 -4.80
C TYR A 254 -6.40 -11.76 -4.90
N SER A 255 -6.41 -11.22 -6.13
CA SER A 255 -6.24 -9.78 -6.38
C SER A 255 -7.38 -8.95 -5.77
N LEU A 256 -8.61 -9.46 -5.82
CA LEU A 256 -9.74 -8.81 -5.17
C LEU A 256 -9.61 -8.84 -3.64
N ALA A 257 -9.29 -10.01 -3.06
CA ALA A 257 -9.05 -10.13 -1.62
C ALA A 257 -7.90 -9.22 -1.15
N TYR A 258 -6.81 -9.17 -1.92
CA TYR A 258 -5.69 -8.28 -1.67
C TYR A 258 -6.11 -6.80 -1.72
N LYS A 259 -6.93 -6.41 -2.71
CA LYS A 259 -7.45 -5.05 -2.84
C LYS A 259 -8.28 -4.66 -1.61
N VAL A 260 -9.20 -5.52 -1.17
CA VAL A 260 -10.01 -5.29 0.05
C VAL A 260 -9.12 -5.21 1.30
N SER A 261 -8.21 -6.15 1.51
CA SER A 261 -7.32 -6.16 2.67
C SER A 261 -6.38 -4.95 2.68
N SER A 262 -5.92 -4.49 1.51
CA SER A 262 -5.00 -3.36 1.36
C SER A 262 -5.58 -2.02 1.81
N ILE A 263 -6.89 -1.90 2.01
CA ILE A 263 -7.54 -0.74 2.65
C ILE A 263 -6.88 -0.43 4.00
N LEU A 264 -6.59 -1.47 4.78
CA LEU A 264 -5.91 -1.33 6.08
C LEU A 264 -4.53 -0.69 5.93
N LYS A 265 -3.78 -1.11 4.90
CA LYS A 265 -2.45 -0.55 4.61
C LYS A 265 -2.54 0.92 4.21
N VAL A 266 -3.49 1.24 3.33
CA VAL A 266 -3.63 2.59 2.76
C VAL A 266 -4.16 3.59 3.78
N LEU A 267 -5.25 3.24 4.49
CA LEU A 267 -5.94 4.19 5.37
C LEU A 267 -5.32 4.24 6.77
N ILE A 268 -4.82 3.11 7.28
CA ILE A 268 -4.39 3.01 8.67
C ILE A 268 -2.87 2.98 8.78
N ILE A 269 -2.21 1.97 8.21
CA ILE A 269 -0.76 1.81 8.39
C ILE A 269 -0.02 3.04 7.87
N THR A 270 -0.30 3.48 6.64
CA THR A 270 0.39 4.64 6.06
C THR A 270 0.14 5.92 6.87
N SER A 271 -1.11 6.16 7.31
CA SER A 271 -1.46 7.37 8.07
C SER A 271 -0.82 7.37 9.46
N VAL A 272 -0.85 6.24 10.15
CA VAL A 272 -0.22 6.08 11.47
C VAL A 272 1.31 6.19 11.36
N SER A 273 1.93 5.53 10.38
CA SER A 273 3.39 5.64 10.14
C SER A 273 3.85 7.08 9.94
N MET A 274 3.10 7.86 9.14
CA MET A 274 3.43 9.28 8.88
C MET A 274 3.41 10.13 10.16
N ALA A 275 2.47 9.88 11.07
CA ALA A 275 2.35 10.60 12.33
C ALA A 275 3.32 10.07 13.39
N LEU A 276 3.48 8.75 13.44
CA LEU A 276 4.23 8.07 14.50
C LEU A 276 5.74 8.22 14.33
N THR A 277 6.26 8.11 13.11
CA THR A 277 7.71 8.15 12.85
C THR A 277 8.37 9.43 13.38
N PRO A 278 7.90 10.67 13.08
CA PRO A 278 8.49 11.88 13.66
C PRO A 278 8.38 11.94 15.18
N LEU A 279 7.25 11.46 15.74
CA LEU A 279 7.02 11.44 17.16
C LEU A 279 8.01 10.51 17.90
N MET A 280 8.29 9.34 17.31
CA MET A 280 9.26 8.39 17.86
C MET A 280 10.67 8.98 17.89
N PHE A 281 11.11 9.68 16.86
CA PHE A 281 12.40 10.36 16.84
C PHE A 281 12.44 11.54 17.84
N LYS A 282 11.35 12.30 17.97
CA LYS A 282 11.26 13.39 18.96
C LYS A 282 11.41 12.88 20.39
N LYS A 283 10.85 11.71 20.68
CA LYS A 283 10.87 11.08 22.01
C LYS A 283 12.17 10.33 22.32
N LEU A 284 13.11 10.23 21.37
CA LEU A 284 14.35 9.48 21.53
C LEU A 284 15.20 9.89 22.74
N LYS A 285 15.24 11.20 23.04
CA LYS A 285 16.04 11.76 24.14
C LYS A 285 15.30 11.79 25.49
N ASP A 286 14.02 11.44 25.50
CA ASP A 286 13.24 11.43 26.73
C ASP A 286 13.62 10.22 27.61
N PRO A 287 13.71 10.37 28.94
CA PRO A 287 14.02 9.25 29.85
C PRO A 287 13.04 8.07 29.70
N ASP A 288 11.78 8.36 29.39
CA ASP A 288 10.72 7.36 29.25
C ASP A 288 10.56 6.84 27.81
N SER A 289 11.54 7.06 26.93
CA SER A 289 11.46 6.66 25.49
C SER A 289 11.17 5.17 25.30
N HIS A 290 11.79 4.30 26.09
CA HIS A 290 11.55 2.84 26.01
C HIS A 290 10.10 2.48 26.35
N ARG A 291 9.56 3.07 27.42
CA ARG A 291 8.16 2.86 27.82
C ARG A 291 7.20 3.41 26.75
N PHE A 292 7.54 4.54 26.14
CA PHE A 292 6.77 5.11 25.04
C PHE A 292 6.72 4.15 23.85
N TYR A 293 7.85 3.58 23.40
CA TYR A 293 7.87 2.62 22.29
C TYR A 293 7.14 1.33 22.63
N GLN A 294 7.34 0.82 23.85
CA GLN A 294 6.64 -0.36 24.37
C GLN A 294 5.11 -0.19 24.28
N LYS A 295 4.58 0.89 24.86
CA LYS A 295 3.14 1.20 24.83
C LYS A 295 2.60 1.50 23.46
N THR A 296 3.38 2.20 22.64
CA THR A 296 3.04 2.48 21.24
C THR A 296 2.79 1.18 20.49
N MET A 297 3.65 0.19 20.62
CA MET A 297 3.49 -1.10 19.97
C MET A 297 2.21 -1.82 20.42
N THR A 298 1.93 -1.83 21.72
CA THR A 298 0.74 -2.47 22.30
C THR A 298 -0.55 -1.81 21.81
N TYR A 299 -0.64 -0.46 21.88
CA TYR A 299 -1.85 0.26 21.46
C TYR A 299 -2.05 0.27 19.95
N TYR A 300 -0.95 0.36 19.19
CA TYR A 300 -1.02 0.26 17.74
C TYR A 300 -1.50 -1.13 17.31
N GLY A 301 -0.96 -2.19 17.93
CA GLY A 301 -1.43 -3.55 17.70
C GLY A 301 -2.90 -3.74 18.07
N PHE A 302 -3.35 -3.19 19.21
CA PHE A 302 -4.75 -3.25 19.64
C PHE A 302 -5.68 -2.57 18.62
N GLY A 303 -5.40 -1.31 18.26
CA GLY A 303 -6.21 -0.58 17.28
C GLY A 303 -6.20 -1.24 15.90
N MET A 304 -5.03 -1.73 15.45
CA MET A 304 -4.89 -2.44 14.18
C MET A 304 -5.70 -3.74 14.17
N MET A 305 -5.72 -4.50 15.27
CA MET A 305 -6.50 -5.73 15.36
C MET A 305 -8.01 -5.47 15.25
N ILE A 306 -8.54 -4.43 15.86
CA ILE A 306 -9.96 -4.05 15.71
C ILE A 306 -10.28 -3.79 14.22
N CYS A 307 -9.40 -3.07 13.52
CA CYS A 307 -9.59 -2.79 12.11
C CYS A 307 -9.47 -4.05 11.24
N ILE A 308 -8.52 -4.95 11.56
CA ILE A 308 -8.40 -6.26 10.91
C ILE A 308 -9.65 -7.10 11.11
N MET A 309 -10.17 -7.15 12.34
CA MET A 309 -11.44 -7.84 12.63
C MET A 309 -12.59 -7.25 11.81
N GLY A 310 -12.66 -5.90 11.69
CA GLY A 310 -13.67 -5.24 10.87
C GLY A 310 -13.65 -5.72 9.41
N VAL A 311 -12.48 -5.67 8.77
CA VAL A 311 -12.32 -6.08 7.36
C VAL A 311 -12.52 -7.59 7.20
N SER A 312 -11.99 -8.41 8.12
CA SER A 312 -12.07 -9.88 8.04
C SER A 312 -13.47 -10.41 8.26
N LEU A 313 -14.19 -9.89 9.25
CA LEU A 313 -15.55 -10.35 9.60
C LEU A 313 -16.57 -9.95 8.54
N PHE A 314 -16.49 -8.69 8.08
CA PHE A 314 -17.46 -8.17 7.12
C PHE A 314 -17.02 -8.31 5.66
N GLY A 315 -15.86 -8.93 5.38
CA GLY A 315 -15.34 -9.14 4.03
C GLY A 315 -16.32 -9.81 3.09
N LYS A 316 -17.05 -10.85 3.55
CA LYS A 316 -18.08 -11.53 2.74
C LYS A 316 -19.25 -10.62 2.39
N GLU A 317 -19.71 -9.81 3.32
CA GLU A 317 -20.79 -8.84 3.11
C GLU A 317 -20.35 -7.73 2.16
N VAL A 318 -19.13 -7.23 2.35
CA VAL A 318 -18.53 -6.24 1.45
C VAL A 318 -18.44 -6.79 0.03
N LEU A 319 -17.92 -8.01 -0.14
CA LEU A 319 -17.86 -8.65 -1.46
C LEU A 319 -19.26 -8.80 -2.07
N LYS A 320 -20.26 -9.24 -1.31
CA LYS A 320 -21.63 -9.40 -1.84
C LYS A 320 -22.28 -8.10 -2.30
N VAL A 321 -21.94 -6.99 -1.66
CA VAL A 321 -22.49 -5.66 -2.04
C VAL A 321 -21.69 -5.02 -3.17
N PHE A 322 -20.37 -5.22 -3.17
CA PHE A 322 -19.47 -4.52 -4.09
C PHE A 322 -19.09 -5.31 -5.34
N THR A 323 -19.39 -6.62 -5.42
CA THR A 323 -19.03 -7.41 -6.62
C THR A 323 -20.24 -7.71 -7.47
N GLY A 324 -20.07 -7.64 -8.79
CA GLY A 324 -21.11 -7.95 -9.78
C GLY A 324 -21.32 -9.44 -10.02
N SER A 325 -20.48 -10.34 -9.46
CA SER A 325 -20.59 -11.79 -9.64
C SER A 325 -20.35 -12.56 -8.36
N ALA A 326 -21.14 -13.65 -8.19
CA ALA A 326 -21.02 -14.54 -7.04
C ALA A 326 -19.71 -15.33 -6.99
N VAL A 327 -19.01 -15.49 -8.11
CA VAL A 327 -17.71 -16.18 -8.21
C VAL A 327 -16.70 -15.54 -7.26
N TYR A 328 -16.72 -14.22 -7.15
CA TYR A 328 -15.80 -13.47 -6.29
C TYR A 328 -16.08 -13.61 -4.78
N TRP A 329 -17.23 -14.15 -4.39
CA TRP A 329 -17.53 -14.32 -2.98
C TRP A 329 -16.62 -15.32 -2.29
N SER A 330 -16.05 -16.29 -3.04
CA SER A 330 -15.05 -17.23 -2.51
C SER A 330 -13.80 -16.55 -1.99
N SER A 331 -13.45 -15.34 -2.50
CA SER A 331 -12.31 -14.55 -2.03
C SER A 331 -12.41 -14.17 -0.53
N PHE A 332 -13.58 -14.35 0.10
CA PHE A 332 -13.74 -13.98 1.52
C PHE A 332 -12.81 -14.76 2.46
N SER A 333 -12.41 -15.98 2.13
CA SER A 333 -11.50 -16.79 2.94
C SER A 333 -10.06 -16.28 2.90
N VAL A 334 -9.67 -15.65 1.81
CA VAL A 334 -8.32 -15.07 1.59
C VAL A 334 -8.13 -13.77 2.37
N ILE A 335 -9.22 -12.96 2.52
CA ILE A 335 -9.17 -11.63 3.16
C ILE A 335 -8.59 -11.67 4.59
N PRO A 336 -9.06 -12.54 5.52
CA PRO A 336 -8.54 -12.59 6.87
C PRO A 336 -7.04 -12.92 6.92
N ILE A 337 -6.59 -13.86 6.09
CA ILE A 337 -5.20 -14.32 6.06
C ILE A 337 -4.29 -13.15 5.70
N LEU A 338 -4.61 -12.42 4.63
CA LEU A 338 -3.87 -11.23 4.22
C LEU A 338 -3.94 -10.11 5.28
N ALA A 339 -5.11 -9.89 5.87
CA ALA A 339 -5.31 -8.86 6.88
C ALA A 339 -4.49 -9.13 8.15
N PHE A 340 -4.39 -10.39 8.61
CA PHE A 340 -3.53 -10.77 9.73
C PHE A 340 -2.05 -10.58 9.39
N GLY A 341 -1.63 -10.79 8.15
CA GLY A 341 -0.26 -10.44 7.71
C GLY A 341 0.04 -8.95 7.91
N LEU A 342 -0.92 -8.07 7.63
CA LEU A 342 -0.78 -6.63 7.81
C LEU A 342 -0.66 -6.20 9.28
N PHE A 343 -1.05 -7.04 10.24
CA PHE A 343 -0.77 -6.81 11.65
C PHE A 343 0.74 -6.69 11.91
N PHE A 344 1.52 -7.62 11.38
CA PHE A 344 2.98 -7.60 11.54
C PHE A 344 3.61 -6.46 10.74
N VAL A 345 3.07 -6.12 9.57
CA VAL A 345 3.51 -4.94 8.79
C VAL A 345 3.34 -3.65 9.60
N ALA A 346 2.23 -3.50 10.32
CA ALA A 346 2.00 -2.35 11.18
C ALA A 346 3.01 -2.29 12.34
N LEU A 347 3.25 -3.40 13.01
CA LEU A 347 4.19 -3.47 14.13
C LEU A 347 5.66 -3.24 13.70
N ASN A 348 6.01 -3.50 12.44
CA ASN A 348 7.34 -3.22 11.90
C ASN A 348 7.75 -1.75 12.03
N ASP A 349 6.80 -0.81 11.95
CA ASP A 349 7.09 0.62 12.08
C ASP A 349 7.69 0.96 13.44
N VAL A 350 7.22 0.28 14.49
CA VAL A 350 7.73 0.48 15.86
C VAL A 350 9.04 -0.27 16.08
N VAL A 351 9.11 -1.52 15.62
CA VAL A 351 10.30 -2.36 15.80
C VAL A 351 11.51 -1.79 15.06
N ASN A 352 11.30 -1.22 13.87
CA ASN A 352 12.38 -0.66 13.05
C ASN A 352 13.08 0.55 13.68
N ILE A 353 12.50 1.18 14.72
CA ILE A 353 13.06 2.40 15.30
C ILE A 353 14.48 2.16 15.81
N GLY A 354 14.77 1.04 16.45
CA GLY A 354 16.11 0.72 16.96
C GLY A 354 17.16 0.66 15.85
N LEU A 355 16.86 0.05 14.71
CA LEU A 355 17.76 -0.01 13.55
C LEU A 355 17.97 1.38 12.90
N ARG A 356 16.92 2.21 12.87
CA ARG A 356 16.99 3.58 12.35
C ARG A 356 17.81 4.48 13.25
N ILE A 357 17.64 4.40 14.56
CA ILE A 357 18.44 5.14 15.57
C ILE A 357 19.91 4.78 15.44
N ALA A 358 20.22 3.49 15.34
CA ALA A 358 21.58 3.00 15.23
C ALA A 358 22.18 3.16 13.80
N LYS A 359 21.43 3.75 12.87
CA LYS A 359 21.83 3.91 11.44
C LYS A 359 22.21 2.58 10.75
N LYS A 360 21.66 1.44 11.22
CA LYS A 360 21.92 0.10 10.67
C LYS A 360 20.83 -0.36 9.70
N THR A 361 20.37 0.53 8.82
CA THR A 361 19.28 0.26 7.86
C THR A 361 19.62 -0.84 6.84
N SER A 362 20.91 -1.15 6.62
CA SER A 362 21.34 -2.28 5.79
C SER A 362 20.77 -3.64 6.28
N ARG A 363 20.50 -3.78 7.58
CA ARG A 363 19.83 -4.97 8.13
C ARG A 363 18.38 -5.08 7.68
N ILE A 364 17.69 -3.95 7.48
CA ILE A 364 16.34 -3.94 6.92
C ILE A 364 16.37 -4.44 5.49
N THR A 365 17.29 -3.94 4.67
CA THR A 365 17.47 -4.39 3.27
C THR A 365 17.82 -5.88 3.19
N LEU A 366 18.73 -6.36 4.04
CA LEU A 366 19.08 -7.77 4.12
C LEU A 366 17.85 -8.64 4.44
N MET A 367 17.07 -8.26 5.46
CA MET A 367 15.85 -8.99 5.82
C MET A 367 14.81 -8.94 4.71
N THR A 368 14.68 -7.83 4.00
CA THR A 368 13.79 -7.74 2.82
C THR A 368 14.19 -8.75 1.77
N ALA A 369 15.47 -8.87 1.43
CA ALA A 369 15.95 -9.83 0.44
C ALA A 369 15.71 -11.30 0.89
N ILE A 370 16.03 -11.62 2.14
CA ILE A 370 15.79 -12.98 2.69
C ILE A 370 14.32 -13.35 2.63
N VAL A 371 13.45 -12.43 3.05
CA VAL A 371 11.99 -12.68 3.11
C VAL A 371 11.38 -12.72 1.70
N SER A 372 11.91 -11.97 0.74
CA SER A 372 11.48 -12.08 -0.66
C SER A 372 11.76 -13.47 -1.25
N ILE A 373 12.94 -14.04 -0.95
CA ILE A 373 13.28 -15.42 -1.37
C ILE A 373 12.38 -16.42 -0.64
N LEU A 374 12.19 -16.25 0.66
CA LEU A 374 11.29 -17.09 1.45
C LEU A 374 9.86 -17.06 0.91
N ASN A 375 9.35 -15.88 0.58
CA ASN A 375 8.01 -15.70 0.01
C ASN A 375 7.88 -16.46 -1.33
N LEU A 376 8.88 -16.36 -2.21
CA LEU A 376 8.90 -17.13 -3.46
C LEU A 376 8.84 -18.65 -3.19
N VAL A 377 9.68 -19.17 -2.29
CA VAL A 377 9.69 -20.60 -1.93
C VAL A 377 8.35 -21.02 -1.36
N LEU A 378 7.78 -20.26 -0.43
CA LEU A 378 6.48 -20.57 0.16
C LEU A 378 5.36 -20.55 -0.87
N ASN A 379 5.36 -19.60 -1.81
CA ASN A 379 4.39 -19.56 -2.91
C ASN A 379 4.47 -20.83 -3.77
N ILE A 380 5.67 -21.24 -4.18
CA ILE A 380 5.87 -22.46 -4.98
C ILE A 380 5.37 -23.71 -4.25
N LEU A 381 5.53 -23.78 -2.91
CA LEU A 381 5.10 -24.94 -2.11
C LEU A 381 3.61 -24.93 -1.79
N MET A 382 3.01 -23.76 -1.53
CA MET A 382 1.64 -23.67 -0.99
C MET A 382 0.58 -23.44 -2.07
N ILE A 383 0.90 -22.73 -3.15
CA ILE A 383 -0.06 -22.41 -4.21
C ILE A 383 -0.60 -23.69 -4.90
N PRO A 384 0.20 -24.70 -5.26
CA PRO A 384 -0.32 -25.89 -5.91
C PRO A 384 -1.36 -26.66 -5.10
N VAL A 385 -1.34 -26.50 -3.75
CA VAL A 385 -2.25 -27.22 -2.83
C VAL A 385 -3.45 -26.37 -2.43
N LEU A 386 -3.25 -25.05 -2.24
CA LEU A 386 -4.20 -24.15 -1.61
C LEU A 386 -4.63 -22.97 -2.51
N GLY A 387 -4.13 -22.87 -3.74
CA GLY A 387 -4.48 -21.77 -4.65
C GLY A 387 -4.25 -20.39 -4.04
N ALA A 388 -5.26 -19.51 -4.15
CA ALA A 388 -5.22 -18.15 -3.61
C ALA A 388 -4.99 -18.09 -2.08
N GLU A 389 -5.50 -19.07 -1.33
CA GLU A 389 -5.25 -19.15 0.12
C GLU A 389 -3.78 -19.47 0.40
N GLY A 390 -3.15 -20.31 -0.43
CA GLY A 390 -1.73 -20.63 -0.35
C GLY A 390 -0.86 -19.39 -0.55
N ALA A 391 -1.16 -18.57 -1.53
CA ALA A 391 -0.49 -17.27 -1.75
C ALA A 391 -0.65 -16.32 -0.55
N ALA A 392 -1.85 -16.27 0.02
CA ALA A 392 -2.11 -15.45 1.20
C ALA A 392 -1.35 -15.94 2.44
N LEU A 393 -1.27 -17.27 2.66
CA LEU A 393 -0.50 -17.86 3.74
C LEU A 393 1.01 -17.62 3.56
N ALA A 394 1.53 -17.75 2.34
CA ALA A 394 2.91 -17.42 2.02
C ALA A 394 3.24 -15.97 2.38
N SER A 395 2.36 -15.02 2.02
CA SER A 395 2.49 -13.61 2.37
C SER A 395 2.39 -13.38 3.88
N PHE A 396 1.46 -14.03 4.58
CA PHE A 396 1.31 -13.95 6.04
C PHE A 396 2.59 -14.42 6.75
N ILE A 397 3.10 -15.61 6.41
CA ILE A 397 4.33 -16.17 7.01
C ILE A 397 5.52 -15.26 6.71
N SER A 398 5.62 -14.74 5.50
CA SER A 398 6.66 -13.79 5.10
C SER A 398 6.65 -12.52 5.95
N HIS A 399 5.49 -11.93 6.18
CA HIS A 399 5.36 -10.75 7.04
C HIS A 399 5.70 -11.04 8.50
N LEU A 400 5.31 -12.22 9.01
CA LEU A 400 5.68 -12.68 10.35
C LEU A 400 7.20 -12.85 10.49
N VAL A 401 7.83 -13.55 9.55
CA VAL A 401 9.30 -13.79 9.56
C VAL A 401 10.05 -12.46 9.43
N PHE A 402 9.58 -11.55 8.59
CA PHE A 402 10.15 -10.21 8.46
C PHE A 402 10.10 -9.45 9.79
N PHE A 403 8.95 -9.47 10.46
CA PHE A 403 8.76 -8.85 11.76
C PHE A 403 9.70 -9.44 12.83
N LEU A 404 9.78 -10.76 12.93
CA LEU A 404 10.66 -11.45 13.91
C LEU A 404 12.13 -11.16 13.62
N GLY A 405 12.54 -11.16 12.35
CA GLY A 405 13.90 -10.84 11.95
C GLY A 405 14.29 -9.40 12.25
N LEU A 406 13.39 -8.44 11.96
CA LEU A 406 13.61 -7.04 12.31
C LEU A 406 13.65 -6.83 13.82
N PHE A 407 12.79 -7.50 14.58
CA PHE A 407 12.83 -7.47 16.03
C PHE A 407 14.17 -7.99 16.56
N TYR A 408 14.63 -9.14 16.08
CA TYR A 408 15.92 -9.70 16.50
C TYR A 408 17.08 -8.71 16.27
N PHE A 409 17.19 -8.14 15.06
CA PHE A 409 18.27 -7.20 14.75
C PHE A 409 18.12 -5.87 15.47
N SER A 410 16.90 -5.38 15.65
CA SER A 410 16.63 -4.13 16.35
C SER A 410 16.95 -4.25 17.85
N ASN A 411 16.49 -5.33 18.50
CA ASN A 411 16.70 -5.56 19.91
C ASN A 411 18.18 -5.76 20.26
N LYS A 412 18.98 -6.29 19.33
CA LYS A 412 20.43 -6.45 19.49
C LYS A 412 21.20 -5.13 19.55
N VAL A 413 20.62 -4.06 18.98
CA VAL A 413 21.27 -2.74 18.88
C VAL A 413 20.64 -1.73 19.85
N TYR A 414 19.33 -1.78 19.98
CA TYR A 414 18.56 -0.90 20.86
C TYR A 414 17.48 -1.75 21.55
N PRO A 415 17.79 -2.34 22.72
CA PRO A 415 16.88 -3.27 23.38
C PRO A 415 15.67 -2.54 23.96
N ILE A 416 14.48 -2.91 23.50
CA ILE A 416 13.20 -2.44 24.01
C ILE A 416 12.44 -3.65 24.55
N GLN A 417 12.00 -3.56 25.82
CA GLN A 417 11.21 -4.61 26.46
C GLN A 417 9.74 -4.46 26.07
N PHE A 418 9.35 -5.05 24.93
CA PHE A 418 7.96 -5.03 24.49
C PHE A 418 7.06 -5.92 25.35
N GLU A 419 5.77 -5.59 25.44
CA GLU A 419 4.75 -6.35 26.19
C GLU A 419 4.28 -7.57 25.37
N TRP A 420 5.17 -8.55 25.14
CA TRP A 420 4.90 -9.71 24.28
C TRP A 420 3.63 -10.47 24.68
N ARG A 421 3.39 -10.65 25.97
CA ARG A 421 2.17 -11.28 26.47
C ARG A 421 0.92 -10.58 25.93
N LYS A 422 0.90 -9.24 25.96
CA LYS A 422 -0.23 -8.46 25.48
C LYS A 422 -0.38 -8.55 23.97
N ILE A 423 0.73 -8.51 23.22
CA ILE A 423 0.71 -8.61 21.76
C ILE A 423 0.21 -9.98 21.31
N ILE A 424 0.68 -11.05 21.95
CA ILE A 424 0.22 -12.42 21.67
C ILE A 424 -1.27 -12.56 22.01
N LEU A 425 -1.73 -12.00 23.15
CA LEU A 425 -3.15 -12.01 23.52
C LEU A 425 -4.01 -11.27 22.48
N ILE A 426 -3.60 -10.07 22.06
CA ILE A 426 -4.30 -9.30 20.99
C ILE A 426 -4.45 -10.17 19.76
N PHE A 427 -3.35 -10.77 19.30
CA PHE A 427 -3.32 -11.54 18.06
C PHE A 427 -4.16 -12.82 18.18
N SER A 428 -3.93 -13.63 19.22
CA SER A 428 -4.61 -14.93 19.39
C SER A 428 -6.11 -14.79 19.60
N ILE A 429 -6.54 -13.84 20.43
CA ILE A 429 -7.98 -13.59 20.68
C ILE A 429 -8.63 -13.03 19.41
N GLY A 430 -7.97 -12.10 18.71
CA GLY A 430 -8.48 -11.56 17.46
C GLY A 430 -8.67 -12.64 16.39
N VAL A 431 -7.67 -13.49 16.18
CA VAL A 431 -7.74 -14.64 15.27
C VAL A 431 -8.87 -15.59 15.67
N ALA A 432 -8.93 -15.98 16.95
CA ALA A 432 -9.97 -16.90 17.44
C ALA A 432 -11.39 -16.36 17.22
N LEU A 433 -11.63 -15.08 17.52
CA LEU A 433 -12.93 -14.45 17.32
C LEU A 433 -13.31 -14.33 15.84
N VAL A 434 -12.35 -14.02 14.97
CA VAL A 434 -12.61 -13.97 13.53
C VAL A 434 -13.01 -15.34 13.02
N TYR A 435 -12.20 -16.37 13.24
CA TYR A 435 -12.49 -17.71 12.72
C TYR A 435 -13.75 -18.33 13.35
N ALA A 436 -13.98 -18.14 14.66
CA ALA A 436 -15.23 -18.56 15.29
C ALA A 436 -16.46 -17.89 14.66
N SER A 437 -16.38 -16.59 14.35
CA SER A 437 -17.49 -15.87 13.72
C SER A 437 -17.70 -16.27 12.26
N LEU A 438 -16.64 -16.67 11.53
CA LEU A 438 -16.76 -17.14 10.15
C LEU A 438 -17.56 -18.45 10.03
N LEU A 439 -17.63 -19.27 11.10
CA LEU A 439 -18.48 -20.46 11.15
C LEU A 439 -19.98 -20.13 10.99
N THR A 440 -20.37 -18.89 11.29
CA THR A 440 -21.75 -18.43 11.12
C THR A 440 -22.09 -17.99 9.68
N ASN A 441 -21.17 -18.05 8.75
CA ASN A 441 -21.35 -17.57 7.36
C ASN A 441 -22.46 -18.26 6.57
N GLY A 442 -22.94 -19.45 7.01
CA GLY A 442 -24.11 -20.15 6.46
C GLY A 442 -25.45 -19.73 7.05
N MET A 443 -25.47 -18.94 8.15
CA MET A 443 -26.69 -18.56 8.86
C MET A 443 -27.40 -17.35 8.21
N HIS A 444 -28.62 -17.08 8.68
CA HIS A 444 -29.39 -15.90 8.25
C HIS A 444 -28.60 -14.59 8.49
N LEU A 445 -28.79 -13.61 7.60
CA LEU A 445 -28.02 -12.36 7.59
C LEU A 445 -28.02 -11.63 8.95
N ALA A 446 -29.18 -11.53 9.60
CA ALA A 446 -29.28 -10.83 10.89
C ALA A 446 -28.46 -11.51 11.99
N ILE A 447 -28.50 -12.84 12.10
CA ILE A 447 -27.72 -13.61 13.09
C ILE A 447 -26.24 -13.41 12.82
N ARG A 448 -25.84 -13.52 11.56
CA ARG A 448 -24.45 -13.38 11.13
C ARG A 448 -23.89 -11.99 11.44
N LEU A 449 -24.63 -10.91 11.12
CA LEU A 449 -24.22 -9.54 11.43
C LEU A 449 -24.13 -9.31 12.93
N THR A 450 -25.10 -9.82 13.70
CA THR A 450 -25.09 -9.71 15.17
C THR A 450 -23.88 -10.39 15.78
N VAL A 451 -23.58 -11.65 15.39
CA VAL A 451 -22.40 -12.37 15.88
C VAL A 451 -21.09 -11.65 15.54
N LYS A 452 -20.94 -11.19 14.30
CA LYS A 452 -19.74 -10.46 13.84
C LYS A 452 -19.55 -9.14 14.59
N THR A 453 -20.61 -8.37 14.77
CA THR A 453 -20.57 -7.12 15.54
C THR A 453 -20.26 -7.39 17.01
N SER A 454 -20.92 -8.42 17.59
CA SER A 454 -20.66 -8.83 18.98
C SER A 454 -19.22 -9.28 19.18
N ALA A 455 -18.62 -9.99 18.23
CA ALA A 455 -17.21 -10.40 18.30
C ALA A 455 -16.25 -9.19 18.41
N ILE A 456 -16.48 -8.13 17.62
CA ILE A 456 -15.66 -6.90 17.71
C ILE A 456 -15.88 -6.21 19.07
N LEU A 457 -17.13 -6.10 19.52
CA LEU A 457 -17.44 -5.45 20.79
C LEU A 457 -16.92 -6.25 21.98
N MET A 458 -16.96 -7.58 21.91
CA MET A 458 -16.45 -8.46 22.97
C MET A 458 -14.92 -8.50 23.04
N PHE A 459 -14.22 -8.20 21.95
CA PHE A 459 -12.76 -8.25 21.92
C PHE A 459 -12.08 -7.48 23.06
N PRO A 460 -12.37 -6.18 23.31
CA PRO A 460 -11.80 -5.46 24.45
C PRO A 460 -12.24 -6.03 25.80
N PHE A 461 -13.45 -6.58 25.92
CA PHE A 461 -13.91 -7.20 27.17
C PHE A 461 -13.19 -8.52 27.47
N ILE A 462 -12.96 -9.35 26.44
CA ILE A 462 -12.19 -10.58 26.60
C ILE A 462 -10.75 -10.25 27.03
N LEU A 463 -10.13 -9.24 26.41
CA LEU A 463 -8.80 -8.77 26.84
C LEU A 463 -8.78 -8.30 28.29
N TYR A 464 -9.86 -7.64 28.76
CA TYR A 464 -10.00 -7.26 30.17
C TYR A 464 -9.95 -8.48 31.10
N LEU A 465 -10.61 -9.57 30.75
CA LEU A 465 -10.58 -10.82 31.55
C LEU A 465 -9.17 -11.43 31.66
N PHE A 466 -8.29 -11.17 30.69
CA PHE A 466 -6.89 -11.61 30.70
C PHE A 466 -5.91 -10.60 31.32
N ASN A 467 -6.40 -9.63 32.09
CA ASN A 467 -5.60 -8.58 32.72
C ASN A 467 -4.70 -7.81 31.72
N PHE A 468 -5.26 -7.48 30.57
CA PHE A 468 -4.56 -6.72 29.52
C PHE A 468 -4.31 -5.27 29.91
N TYR A 469 -5.32 -4.63 30.54
CA TYR A 469 -5.30 -3.21 30.88
C TYR A 469 -4.57 -2.95 32.19
N GLU A 470 -3.82 -1.84 32.25
CA GLU A 470 -3.24 -1.36 33.49
C GLU A 470 -4.29 -0.63 34.34
N GLU A 471 -4.10 -0.58 35.67
CA GLU A 471 -5.04 0.13 36.56
C GLU A 471 -5.21 1.61 36.20
N VAL A 472 -4.12 2.25 35.73
CA VAL A 472 -4.15 3.65 35.28
C VAL A 472 -5.04 3.81 34.05
N GLU A 473 -4.99 2.86 33.12
CA GLU A 473 -5.81 2.84 31.92
C GLU A 473 -7.29 2.65 32.24
N LEU A 474 -7.59 1.70 33.15
CA LEU A 474 -8.95 1.47 33.62
C LEU A 474 -9.54 2.70 34.32
N LYS A 475 -8.75 3.38 35.17
CA LYS A 475 -9.16 4.63 35.80
C LYS A 475 -9.46 5.72 34.78
N GLN A 476 -8.63 5.84 33.72
CA GLN A 476 -8.85 6.81 32.65
C GLN A 476 -10.09 6.46 31.80
N ILE A 477 -10.28 5.20 31.44
CA ILE A 477 -11.47 4.74 30.71
C ILE A 477 -12.74 5.05 31.52
N LYS A 478 -12.74 4.75 32.82
CA LYS A 478 -13.86 5.07 33.72
C LYS A 478 -14.12 6.58 33.79
N LYS A 479 -13.06 7.41 33.88
CA LYS A 479 -13.18 8.86 33.87
C LYS A 479 -13.78 9.38 32.57
N ILE A 480 -13.28 8.92 31.43
CA ILE A 480 -13.79 9.28 30.11
C ILE A 480 -15.26 8.85 29.98
N TRP A 481 -15.59 7.62 30.37
CA TRP A 481 -16.94 7.13 30.29
C TRP A 481 -17.92 7.98 31.15
N LEU A 482 -17.54 8.36 32.37
CA LEU A 482 -18.31 9.25 33.23
C LEU A 482 -18.51 10.65 32.62
N GLN A 483 -17.47 11.19 31.98
CA GLN A 483 -17.53 12.48 31.28
C GLN A 483 -18.50 12.44 30.09
N TRP A 484 -18.47 11.35 29.31
CA TRP A 484 -19.29 11.24 28.09
C TRP A 484 -20.67 10.63 28.32
N LYS A 485 -20.94 10.02 29.46
CA LYS A 485 -22.26 9.48 29.83
C LYS A 485 -23.35 10.56 29.86
N ASN A 486 -22.98 11.81 30.16
CA ASN A 486 -23.94 12.90 30.23
C ASN A 486 -23.92 13.75 28.94
N PRO A 487 -24.99 13.72 28.10
CA PRO A 487 -25.03 14.47 26.85
C PRO A 487 -24.88 15.99 27.01
N LYS A 488 -25.20 16.55 28.16
CA LYS A 488 -25.09 17.98 28.45
C LYS A 488 -23.63 18.46 28.42
N ASN A 489 -22.68 17.56 28.72
CA ASN A 489 -21.25 17.88 28.81
C ASN A 489 -20.51 17.69 27.47
N TRP A 490 -21.15 17.16 26.44
CA TRP A 490 -20.49 16.87 25.14
C TRP A 490 -19.88 18.09 24.48
N LYS A 491 -20.56 19.26 24.52
CA LYS A 491 -20.03 20.51 23.94
C LYS A 491 -18.77 21.00 24.64
N GLU A 492 -18.69 20.86 25.97
CA GLU A 492 -17.52 21.24 26.77
C GLU A 492 -16.38 20.24 26.59
N ASN A 493 -16.69 18.94 26.58
CA ASN A 493 -15.72 17.88 26.36
C ASN A 493 -15.06 17.99 24.97
N ILE A 494 -15.81 18.34 23.91
CA ILE A 494 -15.27 18.59 22.56
C ILE A 494 -14.36 19.83 22.54
N LYS A 495 -14.65 20.88 23.34
CA LYS A 495 -13.78 22.07 23.45
C LYS A 495 -12.45 21.76 24.15
N GLN A 496 -12.42 20.81 25.08
CA GLN A 496 -11.21 20.38 25.78
C GLN A 496 -10.30 19.46 24.95
N LEU A 497 -10.82 18.89 23.86
CA LEU A 497 -10.05 18.07 22.90
C LEU A 497 -9.35 18.92 21.80
N LYS A 498 -9.68 20.21 21.70
CA LYS A 498 -9.01 21.19 20.83
C LYS A 498 -7.89 21.91 21.56
#